data_47ffd01ec5861bce91df683a383b4524
#
_entry.id   47ffd01ec5861bce91df683a383b4524
#
_cell.length_a   1.000
_cell.length_b   1.000
_cell.length_c   1.000
_cell.angle_alpha   90.00
_cell.angle_beta   90.00
_cell.angle_gamma   90.00
#
_symmetry.space_group_name_H-M   'P 1'
#
loop_
_entity.id
_entity.type
_entity.pdbx_description
1 polymer ?
#
loop_
_entity_poly.entity_id
_entity_poly.type
_entity_poly.pdbx_seq_one_letter_code
_entity_poly.pdbx_strand_id
1 'polypeptide(L)'
;MSEEDQEHLSQHSLWSSSEVAERWQQDIERRRVDFAEATQRMLEAAGLEPGHHVLDIAAGTGDQSILAARRVGPGGSVLATDISAEMLDIAARVAKLEGLTTLTTRVMDAEQLDLQDNAFDAVICRLGLMLIPNLKLALREIRRVLKPGGKLAALVWSAPENNPLFSLPLAILSKYTRGASSHLPHPLALSDPTVFERELTEAGFDEVITRALPFESHYASLDAFLQSTASRLTAGAMGQLGHLEQQHLLGEVRQALSQFEGSHGLVAPAEFLLGVGSKERRRTQ
;
A
#
# COMPACT_ATOMS: atom_id res chain seq x y z
N MET A 1 15.18 15.28 -19.15
CA MET A 1 14.29 14.54 -18.26
C MET A 1 15.19 14.04 -17.15
N SER A 2 14.93 14.45 -15.91
CA SER A 2 15.72 14.02 -14.76
C SER A 2 15.44 12.53 -14.43
N GLU A 3 16.29 11.90 -13.62
CA GLU A 3 16.01 10.53 -13.14
C GLU A 3 14.69 10.48 -12.37
N GLU A 4 14.38 11.51 -11.57
CA GLU A 4 13.11 11.66 -10.86
C GLU A 4 11.91 11.72 -11.82
N ASP A 5 11.99 12.44 -12.94
CA ASP A 5 10.92 12.47 -13.94
C ASP A 5 10.70 11.08 -14.57
N GLN A 6 11.76 10.28 -14.74
CA GLN A 6 11.67 8.92 -15.29
C GLN A 6 11.05 7.95 -14.28
N GLU A 7 11.38 8.07 -13.00
CA GLU A 7 10.77 7.28 -11.92
C GLU A 7 9.27 7.55 -11.82
N HIS A 8 8.87 8.82 -11.80
CA HIS A 8 7.46 9.22 -11.80
C HIS A 8 6.69 8.67 -12.99
N LEU A 9 7.20 8.82 -14.19
CA LEU A 9 6.56 8.31 -15.40
C LEU A 9 6.46 6.77 -15.39
N SER A 10 7.47 6.08 -14.87
CA SER A 10 7.48 4.63 -14.77
C SER A 10 6.47 4.12 -13.76
N GLN A 11 6.37 4.76 -12.60
CA GLN A 11 5.36 4.45 -11.57
C GLN A 11 3.95 4.69 -12.09
N HIS A 12 3.70 5.88 -12.64
CA HIS A 12 2.40 6.22 -13.20
C HIS A 12 1.97 5.21 -14.27
N SER A 13 2.87 4.87 -15.20
CA SER A 13 2.63 3.88 -16.25
C SER A 13 2.32 2.48 -15.70
N LEU A 14 3.02 2.05 -14.63
CA LEU A 14 2.83 0.74 -14.03
C LEU A 14 1.45 0.60 -13.37
N TRP A 15 1.03 1.62 -12.59
CA TRP A 15 -0.21 1.55 -11.80
C TRP A 15 -1.45 2.01 -12.56
N SER A 16 -1.31 2.76 -13.67
CA SER A 16 -2.43 3.27 -14.49
C SER A 16 -2.89 2.30 -15.57
N SER A 17 -2.51 1.01 -15.52
CA SER A 17 -3.02 0.03 -16.48
C SER A 17 -4.30 -0.64 -15.96
N SER A 18 -5.30 -0.78 -16.85
CA SER A 18 -6.54 -1.51 -16.54
C SER A 18 -6.27 -2.95 -16.10
N GLU A 19 -5.25 -3.57 -16.69
CA GLU A 19 -4.84 -4.94 -16.35
C GLU A 19 -4.37 -5.06 -14.89
N VAL A 20 -3.61 -4.09 -14.39
CA VAL A 20 -3.19 -4.03 -12.97
C VAL A 20 -4.40 -3.81 -12.07
N ALA A 21 -5.31 -2.90 -12.44
CA ALA A 21 -6.52 -2.62 -11.67
C ALA A 21 -7.46 -3.85 -11.58
N GLU A 22 -7.69 -4.55 -12.70
CA GLU A 22 -8.50 -5.76 -12.73
C GLU A 22 -7.91 -6.89 -11.87
N ARG A 23 -6.60 -7.09 -11.94
CA ARG A 23 -5.89 -8.08 -11.11
C ARG A 23 -5.95 -7.74 -9.62
N TRP A 24 -5.79 -6.44 -9.30
CA TRP A 24 -5.94 -5.98 -7.94
C TRP A 24 -7.36 -6.21 -7.42
N GLN A 25 -8.36 -6.06 -8.28
CA GLN A 25 -9.75 -6.37 -7.96
C GLN A 25 -10.00 -7.86 -7.75
N GLN A 26 -9.38 -8.76 -8.53
CA GLN A 26 -9.53 -10.22 -8.37
C GLN A 26 -9.12 -10.72 -6.99
N ASP A 27 -8.09 -10.11 -6.39
CA ASP A 27 -7.59 -10.48 -5.05
C ASP A 27 -8.31 -9.75 -3.91
N ILE A 28 -9.37 -8.98 -4.18
CA ILE A 28 -9.98 -8.08 -3.19
C ILE A 28 -10.53 -8.84 -1.98
N GLU A 29 -11.23 -9.96 -2.22
CA GLU A 29 -11.86 -10.72 -1.12
C GLU A 29 -10.81 -11.38 -0.22
N ARG A 30 -9.74 -11.92 -0.80
CA ARG A 30 -8.62 -12.46 -0.03
C ARG A 30 -7.97 -11.36 0.82
N ARG A 31 -7.66 -10.19 0.23
CA ARG A 31 -7.08 -9.07 0.98
C ARG A 31 -8.00 -8.55 2.07
N ARG A 32 -9.31 -8.56 1.84
CA ARG A 32 -10.29 -8.18 2.86
C ARG A 32 -10.23 -9.11 4.06
N VAL A 33 -9.96 -10.40 3.86
CA VAL A 33 -9.82 -11.39 4.94
C VAL A 33 -8.44 -11.30 5.57
N ASP A 34 -7.37 -11.48 4.79
CA ASP A 34 -5.99 -11.56 5.31
C ASP A 34 -5.55 -10.24 5.98
N PHE A 35 -5.99 -9.08 5.46
CA PHE A 35 -5.56 -7.78 5.96
C PHE A 35 -6.58 -7.13 6.92
N ALA A 36 -7.68 -7.83 7.26
CA ALA A 36 -8.77 -7.27 8.05
C ALA A 36 -8.28 -6.70 9.39
N GLU A 37 -7.58 -7.50 10.17
CA GLU A 37 -7.08 -7.09 11.48
C GLU A 37 -6.07 -5.95 11.37
N ALA A 38 -5.10 -6.05 10.46
CA ALA A 38 -4.10 -5.01 10.28
C ALA A 38 -4.74 -3.68 9.83
N THR A 39 -5.72 -3.73 8.92
CA THR A 39 -6.48 -2.55 8.50
C THR A 39 -7.24 -1.94 9.68
N GLN A 40 -7.93 -2.75 10.48
CA GLN A 40 -8.66 -2.29 11.67
C GLN A 40 -7.70 -1.61 12.66
N ARG A 41 -6.52 -2.22 12.93
CA ARG A 41 -5.48 -1.63 13.79
C ARG A 41 -4.97 -0.29 13.25
N MET A 42 -4.81 -0.18 11.94
CA MET A 42 -4.42 1.09 11.30
C MET A 42 -5.47 2.18 11.50
N LEU A 43 -6.77 1.87 11.29
CA LEU A 43 -7.85 2.84 11.48
C LEU A 43 -8.00 3.26 12.96
N GLU A 44 -7.77 2.33 13.90
CA GLU A 44 -7.74 2.63 15.34
C GLU A 44 -6.56 3.53 15.70
N ALA A 45 -5.37 3.23 15.19
CA ALA A 45 -4.16 4.00 15.45
C ALA A 45 -4.22 5.41 14.86
N ALA A 46 -4.88 5.58 13.70
CA ALA A 46 -5.19 6.88 13.12
C ALA A 46 -6.20 7.68 13.97
N GLY A 47 -6.85 7.05 14.95
CA GLY A 47 -7.82 7.71 15.84
C GLY A 47 -9.09 8.13 15.10
N LEU A 48 -9.57 7.33 14.14
CA LEU A 48 -10.79 7.67 13.41
C LEU A 48 -12.02 7.65 14.32
N GLU A 49 -12.75 8.76 14.33
CA GLU A 49 -13.99 8.97 15.08
C GLU A 49 -15.13 9.41 14.16
N PRO A 50 -16.39 9.23 14.57
CA PRO A 50 -17.53 9.78 13.83
C PRO A 50 -17.38 11.29 13.61
N GLY A 51 -17.64 11.73 12.38
CA GLY A 51 -17.52 13.13 11.98
C GLY A 51 -16.12 13.56 11.49
N HIS A 52 -15.11 12.70 11.57
CA HIS A 52 -13.77 13.00 11.07
C HIS A 52 -13.70 13.13 9.54
N HIS A 53 -12.83 14.02 9.07
CA HIS A 53 -12.39 14.12 7.67
C HIS A 53 -11.10 13.35 7.50
N VAL A 54 -11.13 12.33 6.66
CA VAL A 54 -10.01 11.37 6.47
C VAL A 54 -9.50 11.46 5.04
N LEU A 55 -8.18 11.46 4.87
CA LEU A 55 -7.52 11.28 3.59
C LEU A 55 -6.93 9.88 3.53
N ASP A 56 -7.24 9.13 2.47
CA ASP A 56 -6.63 7.84 2.15
C ASP A 56 -5.68 8.01 0.97
N ILE A 57 -4.38 7.83 1.22
CA ILE A 57 -3.30 7.95 0.23
C ILE A 57 -3.00 6.59 -0.39
N ALA A 58 -2.86 6.55 -1.71
CA ALA A 58 -2.68 5.32 -2.48
C ALA A 58 -3.80 4.31 -2.15
N ALA A 59 -5.03 4.78 -2.26
CA ALA A 59 -6.22 4.06 -1.84
C ALA A 59 -6.51 2.80 -2.68
N GLY A 60 -5.97 2.74 -3.90
CA GLY A 60 -6.20 1.65 -4.83
C GLY A 60 -7.69 1.44 -5.08
N THR A 61 -8.15 0.20 -4.92
CA THR A 61 -9.58 -0.19 -5.09
C THR A 61 -10.47 0.19 -3.91
N GLY A 62 -9.96 0.93 -2.91
CA GLY A 62 -10.75 1.57 -1.86
C GLY A 62 -11.12 0.68 -0.67
N ASP A 63 -10.49 -0.48 -0.47
CA ASP A 63 -10.86 -1.40 0.60
C ASP A 63 -10.83 -0.75 1.99
N GLN A 64 -9.73 -0.04 2.33
CA GLN A 64 -9.60 0.67 3.59
C GLN A 64 -10.43 1.95 3.63
N SER A 65 -10.60 2.63 2.48
CA SER A 65 -11.45 3.84 2.38
C SER A 65 -12.90 3.54 2.74
N ILE A 66 -13.43 2.40 2.30
CA ILE A 66 -14.78 1.92 2.61
C ILE A 66 -14.94 1.70 4.12
N LEU A 67 -13.97 1.05 4.76
CA LEU A 67 -13.99 0.82 6.21
C LEU A 67 -13.86 2.14 6.97
N ALA A 68 -13.04 3.07 6.51
CA ALA A 68 -12.91 4.41 7.07
C ALA A 68 -14.23 5.18 6.95
N ALA A 69 -14.90 5.15 5.76
CA ALA A 69 -16.17 5.83 5.54
C ALA A 69 -17.29 5.33 6.45
N ARG A 70 -17.38 4.02 6.65
CA ARG A 70 -18.32 3.43 7.61
C ARG A 70 -18.05 3.89 9.04
N ARG A 71 -16.77 4.05 9.43
CA ARG A 71 -16.36 4.45 10.77
C ARG A 71 -16.63 5.92 11.05
N VAL A 72 -16.37 6.82 10.10
CA VAL A 72 -16.62 8.25 10.28
C VAL A 72 -18.10 8.61 10.16
N GLY A 73 -18.88 7.77 9.50
CA GLY A 73 -20.33 7.92 9.40
C GLY A 73 -20.78 9.16 8.62
N PRO A 74 -22.09 9.50 8.65
CA PRO A 74 -22.67 10.50 7.78
C PRO A 74 -22.24 11.95 8.09
N GLY A 75 -21.68 12.19 9.28
CA GLY A 75 -21.13 13.50 9.68
C GLY A 75 -19.67 13.72 9.27
N GLY A 76 -18.98 12.68 8.81
CA GLY A 76 -17.60 12.74 8.36
C GLY A 76 -17.45 12.66 6.85
N SER A 77 -16.21 12.59 6.39
CA SER A 77 -15.88 12.35 4.98
C SER A 77 -14.58 11.58 4.80
N VAL A 78 -14.47 10.84 3.72
CA VAL A 78 -13.24 10.19 3.27
C VAL A 78 -12.94 10.64 1.85
N LEU A 79 -11.75 11.16 1.63
CA LEU A 79 -11.20 11.41 0.31
C LEU A 79 -10.17 10.30 0.00
N ALA A 80 -10.48 9.43 -0.94
CA ALA A 80 -9.57 8.41 -1.45
C ALA A 80 -8.77 8.97 -2.62
N THR A 81 -7.44 8.96 -2.52
CA THR A 81 -6.55 9.45 -3.58
C THR A 81 -5.61 8.35 -4.04
N ASP A 82 -5.35 8.31 -5.33
CA ASP A 82 -4.41 7.41 -5.99
C ASP A 82 -3.94 8.04 -7.30
N ILE A 83 -2.82 7.60 -7.83
CA ILE A 83 -2.36 8.00 -9.17
C ILE A 83 -3.11 7.27 -10.28
N SER A 84 -3.73 6.13 -9.97
CA SER A 84 -4.50 5.30 -10.91
C SER A 84 -5.98 5.69 -10.91
N ALA A 85 -6.42 6.29 -12.00
CA ALA A 85 -7.85 6.59 -12.23
C ALA A 85 -8.68 5.29 -12.27
N GLU A 86 -8.14 4.24 -12.89
CA GLU A 86 -8.80 2.94 -13.05
C GLU A 86 -9.10 2.28 -11.71
N MET A 87 -8.16 2.34 -10.75
CA MET A 87 -8.38 1.83 -9.40
C MET A 87 -9.42 2.65 -8.64
N LEU A 88 -9.35 3.97 -8.75
CA LEU A 88 -10.32 4.87 -8.11
C LEU A 88 -11.74 4.73 -8.68
N ASP A 89 -11.88 4.41 -9.97
CA ASP A 89 -13.18 4.12 -10.57
C ASP A 89 -13.82 2.85 -9.96
N ILE A 90 -12.98 1.85 -9.60
CA ILE A 90 -13.46 0.67 -8.88
C ILE A 90 -13.90 1.07 -7.47
N ALA A 91 -13.09 1.83 -6.74
CA ALA A 91 -13.42 2.32 -5.40
C ALA A 91 -14.73 3.12 -5.39
N ALA A 92 -14.91 4.05 -6.34
CA ALA A 92 -16.12 4.86 -6.48
C ALA A 92 -17.36 4.01 -6.77
N ARG A 93 -17.24 3.00 -7.65
CA ARG A 93 -18.35 2.06 -7.95
C ARG A 93 -18.76 1.27 -6.71
N VAL A 94 -17.77 0.73 -5.95
CA VAL A 94 -18.07 -0.04 -4.74
C VAL A 94 -18.71 0.86 -3.69
N ALA A 95 -18.18 2.06 -3.46
CA ALA A 95 -18.75 3.04 -2.54
C ALA A 95 -20.21 3.36 -2.87
N LYS A 96 -20.50 3.58 -4.16
CA LYS A 96 -21.88 3.83 -4.64
C LYS A 96 -22.81 2.64 -4.41
N LEU A 97 -22.36 1.41 -4.69
CA LEU A 97 -23.15 0.20 -4.46
C LEU A 97 -23.48 -0.02 -2.98
N GLU A 98 -22.56 0.37 -2.10
CA GLU A 98 -22.73 0.30 -0.64
C GLU A 98 -23.45 1.53 -0.04
N GLY A 99 -23.83 2.51 -0.85
CA GLY A 99 -24.53 3.72 -0.39
C GLY A 99 -23.67 4.66 0.45
N LEU A 100 -22.33 4.58 0.33
CA LEU A 100 -21.37 5.40 1.08
C LEU A 100 -21.19 6.77 0.42
N THR A 101 -22.11 7.69 0.70
CA THR A 101 -22.08 9.05 0.12
C THR A 101 -20.97 9.94 0.69
N THR A 102 -20.35 9.54 1.79
CA THR A 102 -19.25 10.24 2.46
C THR A 102 -17.87 9.91 1.88
N LEU A 103 -17.78 8.92 0.99
CA LEU A 103 -16.55 8.55 0.28
C LEU A 103 -16.52 9.17 -1.11
N THR A 104 -15.47 9.93 -1.38
CA THR A 104 -15.18 10.52 -2.69
C THR A 104 -13.79 10.09 -3.16
N THR A 105 -13.57 10.08 -4.47
CA THR A 105 -12.29 9.71 -5.07
C THR A 105 -11.71 10.87 -5.88
N ARG A 106 -10.37 11.00 -5.90
CA ARG A 106 -9.67 12.01 -6.70
C ARG A 106 -8.30 11.50 -7.12
N VAL A 107 -8.03 11.53 -8.43
CA VAL A 107 -6.68 11.22 -8.94
C VAL A 107 -5.72 12.29 -8.45
N MET A 108 -4.66 11.86 -7.76
CA MET A 108 -3.72 12.78 -7.13
C MET A 108 -2.41 12.06 -6.81
N ASP A 109 -1.30 12.77 -7.04
CA ASP A 109 0.01 12.32 -6.59
C ASP A 109 0.23 12.71 -5.12
N ALA A 110 0.70 11.75 -4.32
CA ALA A 110 0.98 11.99 -2.90
C ALA A 110 2.13 12.98 -2.66
N GLU A 111 2.99 13.16 -3.66
CA GLU A 111 4.10 14.13 -3.60
C GLU A 111 3.65 15.57 -3.86
N GLN A 112 2.44 15.75 -4.43
CA GLN A 112 1.86 17.06 -4.73
C GLN A 112 0.36 17.05 -4.49
N LEU A 113 -0.04 17.18 -3.22
CA LEU A 113 -1.44 17.19 -2.84
C LEU A 113 -2.08 18.57 -3.10
N ASP A 114 -2.96 18.65 -4.11
CA ASP A 114 -3.79 19.84 -4.34
C ASP A 114 -4.94 19.90 -3.31
N LEU A 115 -4.56 20.05 -2.03
CA LEU A 115 -5.43 20.08 -0.86
C LEU A 115 -5.01 21.19 0.09
N GLN A 116 -5.98 21.72 0.83
CA GLN A 116 -5.73 22.78 1.80
C GLN A 116 -4.94 22.27 3.00
N ASP A 117 -4.14 23.15 3.60
CA ASP A 117 -3.46 22.91 4.87
C ASP A 117 -4.48 22.65 5.98
N ASN A 118 -4.17 21.74 6.88
CA ASN A 118 -4.95 21.44 8.07
C ASN A 118 -6.41 21.06 7.77
N ALA A 119 -6.64 20.31 6.70
CA ALA A 119 -7.97 19.91 6.25
C ALA A 119 -8.45 18.59 6.87
N PHE A 120 -7.54 17.69 7.22
CA PHE A 120 -7.87 16.32 7.62
C PHE A 120 -7.55 16.03 9.08
N ASP A 121 -8.46 15.31 9.75
CA ASP A 121 -8.30 14.84 11.12
C ASP A 121 -7.34 13.63 11.16
N ALA A 122 -7.34 12.82 10.11
CA ALA A 122 -6.45 11.67 9.96
C ALA A 122 -6.06 11.45 8.49
N VAL A 123 -4.87 10.90 8.30
CA VAL A 123 -4.40 10.36 7.01
C VAL A 123 -4.10 8.88 7.20
N ILE A 124 -4.57 8.05 6.30
CA ILE A 124 -4.26 6.62 6.26
C ILE A 124 -3.57 6.25 4.95
N CYS A 125 -2.68 5.26 4.99
CA CYS A 125 -2.05 4.72 3.80
C CYS A 125 -1.73 3.23 4.01
N ARG A 126 -2.32 2.36 3.19
CA ARG A 126 -2.07 0.92 3.27
C ARG A 126 -1.26 0.44 2.07
N LEU A 127 0.00 0.06 2.30
CA LEU A 127 0.94 -0.48 1.31
C LEU A 127 1.26 0.47 0.15
N GLY A 128 1.13 1.79 0.39
CA GLY A 128 1.43 2.83 -0.60
C GLY A 128 2.77 3.53 -0.35
N LEU A 129 3.08 3.92 0.90
CA LEU A 129 4.24 4.77 1.20
C LEU A 129 5.58 4.24 0.65
N MET A 130 5.80 2.92 0.72
CA MET A 130 7.03 2.31 0.23
C MET A 130 7.17 2.32 -1.31
N LEU A 131 6.11 2.71 -2.02
CA LEU A 131 6.07 2.76 -3.49
C LEU A 131 6.22 4.20 -4.02
N ILE A 132 6.25 5.20 -3.15
CA ILE A 132 6.33 6.61 -3.54
C ILE A 132 7.81 6.97 -3.82
N PRO A 133 8.16 7.48 -5.01
CA PRO A 133 9.54 7.78 -5.37
C PRO A 133 10.19 8.79 -4.41
N ASN A 134 9.54 9.92 -4.16
CA ASN A 134 10.01 10.91 -3.19
C ASN A 134 9.21 10.87 -1.90
N LEU A 135 9.46 9.82 -1.09
CA LEU A 135 8.77 9.62 0.18
C LEU A 135 8.84 10.85 1.09
N LYS A 136 9.99 11.54 1.14
CA LYS A 136 10.15 12.73 2.00
C LYS A 136 9.21 13.86 1.59
N LEU A 137 9.00 14.05 0.30
CA LEU A 137 8.06 15.05 -0.20
C LEU A 137 6.63 14.66 0.14
N ALA A 138 6.25 13.41 -0.11
CA ALA A 138 4.91 12.90 0.22
C ALA A 138 4.61 13.00 1.72
N LEU A 139 5.55 12.64 2.60
CA LEU A 139 5.35 12.76 4.05
C LEU A 139 5.19 14.21 4.51
N ARG A 140 5.90 15.17 3.88
CA ARG A 140 5.71 16.61 4.14
C ARG A 140 4.32 17.07 3.72
N GLU A 141 3.85 16.67 2.54
CA GLU A 141 2.51 16.99 2.05
C GLU A 141 1.43 16.37 2.95
N ILE A 142 1.57 15.10 3.34
CA ILE A 142 0.69 14.45 4.30
C ILE A 142 0.63 15.23 5.61
N ARG A 143 1.80 15.62 6.15
CA ARG A 143 1.85 16.42 7.37
C ARG A 143 1.23 17.80 7.19
N ARG A 144 1.40 18.43 6.03
CA ARG A 144 0.80 19.75 5.72
C ARG A 144 -0.71 19.72 5.79
N VAL A 145 -1.33 18.71 5.17
CA VAL A 145 -2.79 18.60 5.09
C VAL A 145 -3.45 18.11 6.38
N LEU A 146 -2.70 17.48 7.29
CA LEU A 146 -3.19 17.11 8.62
C LEU A 146 -3.47 18.34 9.47
N LYS A 147 -4.56 18.32 10.23
CA LYS A 147 -4.86 19.28 11.28
C LYS A 147 -3.84 19.15 12.43
N PRO A 148 -3.60 20.23 13.23
CA PRO A 148 -2.85 20.10 14.47
C PRO A 148 -3.48 19.04 15.39
N GLY A 149 -2.70 18.05 15.81
CA GLY A 149 -3.15 16.89 16.58
C GLY A 149 -3.67 15.72 15.72
N GLY A 150 -3.80 15.93 14.40
CA GLY A 150 -4.16 14.87 13.45
C GLY A 150 -3.04 13.83 13.30
N LYS A 151 -3.39 12.63 12.87
CA LYS A 151 -2.48 11.49 12.81
C LYS A 151 -2.36 10.92 11.40
N LEU A 152 -1.15 10.51 11.05
CA LEU A 152 -0.88 9.55 9.98
C LEU A 152 -0.82 8.15 10.60
N ALA A 153 -1.51 7.17 10.00
CA ALA A 153 -1.27 5.75 10.25
C ALA A 153 -1.08 5.03 8.92
N ALA A 154 0.04 4.31 8.79
CA ALA A 154 0.37 3.63 7.56
C ALA A 154 0.84 2.20 7.80
N LEU A 155 0.45 1.29 6.88
CA LEU A 155 0.96 -0.09 6.83
C LEU A 155 1.96 -0.23 5.69
N VAL A 156 3.09 -0.84 5.99
CA VAL A 156 4.11 -1.26 5.02
C VAL A 156 4.48 -2.72 5.27
N TRP A 157 5.11 -3.38 4.30
CA TRP A 157 5.67 -4.72 4.54
C TRP A 157 6.81 -4.65 5.54
N SER A 158 6.86 -5.61 6.48
CA SER A 158 7.98 -5.79 7.39
C SER A 158 9.15 -6.57 6.74
N ALA A 159 10.10 -7.02 7.56
CA ALA A 159 11.29 -7.72 7.14
C ALA A 159 11.01 -8.87 6.16
N PRO A 160 11.92 -9.08 5.17
CA PRO A 160 11.75 -10.11 4.13
C PRO A 160 11.49 -11.52 4.68
N GLU A 161 12.14 -11.87 5.78
CA GLU A 161 12.04 -13.17 6.45
C GLU A 161 10.65 -13.45 7.02
N ASN A 162 9.90 -12.41 7.37
CA ASN A 162 8.52 -12.52 7.86
C ASN A 162 7.48 -12.56 6.74
N ASN A 163 7.92 -12.37 5.48
CA ASN A 163 7.05 -12.23 4.31
C ASN A 163 7.48 -13.11 3.13
N PRO A 164 7.66 -14.43 3.32
CA PRO A 164 8.25 -15.32 2.30
C PRO A 164 7.48 -15.35 0.98
N LEU A 165 6.13 -15.27 1.00
CA LEU A 165 5.34 -15.24 -0.23
C LEU A 165 5.58 -13.98 -1.07
N PHE A 166 6.05 -12.91 -0.45
CA PHE A 166 6.35 -11.65 -1.11
C PHE A 166 7.85 -11.52 -1.44
N SER A 167 8.71 -11.80 -0.46
CA SER A 167 10.16 -11.56 -0.57
C SER A 167 10.88 -12.58 -1.44
N LEU A 168 10.53 -13.88 -1.37
CA LEU A 168 11.20 -14.92 -2.16
C LEU A 168 11.01 -14.73 -3.67
N PRO A 169 9.80 -14.47 -4.20
CA PRO A 169 9.64 -14.15 -5.62
C PRO A 169 10.42 -12.92 -6.07
N LEU A 170 10.50 -11.86 -5.25
CA LEU A 170 11.29 -10.67 -5.56
C LEU A 170 12.79 -10.98 -5.59
N ALA A 171 13.29 -11.73 -4.60
CA ALA A 171 14.70 -12.13 -4.56
C ALA A 171 15.10 -13.05 -5.74
N ILE A 172 14.19 -13.91 -6.17
CA ILE A 172 14.41 -14.76 -7.35
C ILE A 172 14.40 -13.89 -8.62
N LEU A 173 13.39 -13.04 -8.79
CA LEU A 173 13.30 -12.13 -9.94
C LEU A 173 14.55 -11.27 -10.10
N SER A 174 15.12 -10.77 -9.01
CA SER A 174 16.32 -9.93 -9.03
C SER A 174 17.55 -10.62 -9.66
N LYS A 175 17.60 -11.96 -9.67
CA LYS A 175 18.68 -12.72 -10.33
C LYS A 175 18.59 -12.62 -11.85
N TYR A 176 17.37 -12.53 -12.38
CA TYR A 176 17.08 -12.46 -13.82
C TYR A 176 17.13 -11.03 -14.38
N THR A 177 16.94 -10.04 -13.51
CA THR A 177 16.92 -8.62 -13.89
C THR A 177 18.21 -7.88 -13.57
N ARG A 178 19.31 -8.59 -13.30
CA ARG A 178 20.64 -8.00 -13.03
C ARG A 178 21.08 -7.11 -14.20
N GLY A 179 21.24 -5.82 -13.92
CA GLY A 179 21.62 -4.80 -14.90
C GLY A 179 20.48 -3.92 -15.42
N ALA A 180 19.22 -4.27 -15.16
CA ALA A 180 18.13 -3.31 -15.31
C ALA A 180 18.16 -2.40 -14.08
N SER A 181 18.49 -1.13 -14.25
CA SER A 181 18.25 -0.15 -13.18
C SER A 181 16.73 -0.04 -13.01
N SER A 182 16.21 -0.62 -11.94
CA SER A 182 14.84 -0.39 -11.56
C SER A 182 14.77 1.05 -11.03
N HIS A 183 14.17 1.95 -11.79
CA HIS A 183 13.84 3.30 -11.34
C HIS A 183 12.63 3.29 -10.39
N LEU A 184 12.19 2.12 -9.95
CA LEU A 184 11.05 1.97 -9.04
C LEU A 184 11.56 1.82 -7.62
N PRO A 185 10.90 2.46 -6.63
CA PRO A 185 11.19 2.25 -5.22
C PRO A 185 11.10 0.76 -4.86
N HIS A 186 12.00 0.31 -3.98
CA HIS A 186 11.98 -1.07 -3.54
C HIS A 186 10.82 -1.30 -2.57
N PRO A 187 9.90 -2.25 -2.83
CA PRO A 187 8.72 -2.45 -1.98
C PRO A 187 9.00 -2.75 -0.50
N LEU A 188 10.24 -3.13 -0.17
CA LEU A 188 10.71 -3.36 1.20
C LEU A 188 11.60 -2.21 1.72
N ALA A 189 11.59 -1.02 1.10
CA ALA A 189 12.43 0.10 1.53
C ALA A 189 12.15 0.57 2.96
N LEU A 190 10.92 0.37 3.46
CA LEU A 190 10.48 0.73 4.81
C LEU A 190 10.29 -0.50 5.72
N SER A 191 10.86 -1.65 5.37
CA SER A 191 10.65 -2.92 6.10
C SER A 191 11.37 -2.99 7.45
N ASP A 192 12.36 -2.13 7.68
CA ASP A 192 13.03 -1.96 8.97
C ASP A 192 12.28 -0.91 9.81
N PRO A 193 11.82 -1.26 11.01
CA PRO A 193 11.07 -0.32 11.87
C PRO A 193 11.88 0.93 12.21
N THR A 194 13.20 0.84 12.35
CA THR A 194 14.05 2.00 12.65
C THR A 194 14.18 2.96 11.47
N VAL A 195 14.18 2.42 10.26
CA VAL A 195 14.14 3.22 9.02
C VAL A 195 12.79 3.92 8.91
N PHE A 196 11.69 3.18 9.12
CA PHE A 196 10.35 3.76 9.01
C PHE A 196 10.10 4.86 10.06
N GLU A 197 10.51 4.64 11.32
CA GLU A 197 10.43 5.65 12.38
C GLU A 197 11.25 6.90 12.04
N ARG A 198 12.47 6.71 11.52
CA ARG A 198 13.33 7.81 11.10
C ARG A 198 12.69 8.64 10.00
N GLU A 199 12.16 8.03 8.94
CA GLU A 199 11.52 8.76 7.83
C GLU A 199 10.33 9.60 8.33
N LEU A 200 9.49 9.06 9.21
CA LEU A 200 8.39 9.80 9.83
C LEU A 200 8.91 10.96 10.71
N THR A 201 9.93 10.71 11.53
CA THR A 201 10.52 11.72 12.44
C THR A 201 11.18 12.85 11.64
N GLU A 202 11.97 12.51 10.59
CA GLU A 202 12.61 13.51 9.73
C GLU A 202 11.59 14.34 8.93
N ALA A 203 10.41 13.80 8.64
CA ALA A 203 9.30 14.53 8.05
C ALA A 203 8.59 15.48 9.06
N GLY A 204 9.00 15.46 10.33
CA GLY A 204 8.51 16.33 11.39
C GLY A 204 7.27 15.81 12.11
N PHE A 205 6.96 14.51 12.03
CA PHE A 205 5.93 13.91 12.87
C PHE A 205 6.42 13.72 14.30
N ASP A 206 5.51 13.91 15.24
CA ASP A 206 5.69 13.71 16.68
C ASP A 206 5.06 12.39 17.12
N GLU A 207 5.41 11.92 18.31
CA GLU A 207 4.87 10.67 18.90
C GLU A 207 4.96 9.48 17.95
N VAL A 208 6.07 9.42 17.19
CA VAL A 208 6.27 8.36 16.19
C VAL A 208 6.43 7.01 16.87
N ILE A 209 5.64 6.02 16.42
CA ILE A 209 5.76 4.63 16.86
C ILE A 209 5.66 3.70 15.65
N THR A 210 6.34 2.56 15.72
CA THR A 210 6.13 1.44 14.83
C THR A 210 5.74 0.20 15.61
N ARG A 211 4.92 -0.66 14.99
CA ARG A 211 4.48 -1.92 15.58
C ARG A 211 4.37 -3.00 14.50
N ALA A 212 4.94 -4.16 14.77
CA ALA A 212 4.75 -5.34 13.94
C ALA A 212 3.33 -5.91 14.12
N LEU A 213 2.71 -6.28 13.01
CA LEU A 213 1.39 -6.89 12.94
C LEU A 213 1.50 -8.21 12.15
N PRO A 214 1.80 -9.33 12.82
CA PRO A 214 1.89 -10.62 12.17
C PRO A 214 0.50 -11.17 11.81
N PHE A 215 0.43 -11.88 10.69
CA PHE A 215 -0.76 -12.60 10.22
C PHE A 215 -0.35 -13.81 9.37
N GLU A 216 -1.31 -14.59 8.91
CA GLU A 216 -1.09 -15.63 7.92
C GLU A 216 -1.70 -15.22 6.59
N SER A 217 -0.97 -15.41 5.50
CA SER A 217 -1.46 -15.20 4.15
C SER A 217 -1.90 -16.52 3.55
N HIS A 218 -3.13 -16.56 3.01
CA HIS A 218 -3.78 -17.77 2.55
C HIS A 218 -4.07 -17.72 1.05
N TYR A 219 -3.73 -18.81 0.35
CA TYR A 219 -4.13 -19.05 -1.03
C TYR A 219 -4.68 -20.47 -1.17
N ALA A 220 -5.62 -20.65 -2.10
CA ALA A 220 -6.23 -21.96 -2.33
C ALA A 220 -5.21 -23.04 -2.71
N SER A 221 -4.12 -22.66 -3.38
CA SER A 221 -2.99 -23.52 -3.74
C SER A 221 -1.78 -22.69 -4.15
N LEU A 222 -0.62 -23.33 -4.26
CA LEU A 222 0.58 -22.72 -4.84
C LEU A 222 0.34 -22.30 -6.31
N ASP A 223 -0.45 -23.06 -7.07
CA ASP A 223 -0.82 -22.68 -8.43
C ASP A 223 -1.65 -21.41 -8.48
N ALA A 224 -2.64 -21.26 -7.59
CA ALA A 224 -3.44 -20.04 -7.48
C ALA A 224 -2.57 -18.83 -7.09
N PHE A 225 -1.61 -19.02 -6.17
CA PHE A 225 -0.63 -17.99 -5.83
C PHE A 225 0.22 -17.60 -7.04
N LEU A 226 0.79 -18.58 -7.75
CA LEU A 226 1.66 -18.31 -8.90
C LEU A 226 0.90 -17.59 -10.04
N GLN A 227 -0.35 -17.95 -10.30
CA GLN A 227 -1.19 -17.24 -11.26
C GLN A 227 -1.40 -15.76 -10.87
N SER A 228 -1.76 -15.52 -9.62
CA SER A 228 -1.94 -14.16 -9.08
C SER A 228 -0.60 -13.38 -9.06
N THR A 229 0.50 -14.02 -8.68
CA THR A 229 1.83 -13.39 -8.52
C THR A 229 2.56 -13.23 -9.85
N ALA A 230 2.52 -14.23 -10.75
CA ALA A 230 3.09 -14.12 -12.08
C ALA A 230 2.56 -12.89 -12.79
N SER A 231 1.27 -12.65 -12.69
CA SER A 231 0.63 -11.50 -13.27
C SER A 231 1.09 -10.16 -12.66
N ARG A 232 1.40 -10.10 -11.38
CA ARG A 232 1.95 -8.89 -10.71
C ARG A 232 3.42 -8.66 -11.01
N LEU A 233 4.23 -9.72 -11.06
CA LEU A 233 5.65 -9.66 -11.40
C LEU A 233 5.86 -9.42 -12.91
N THR A 234 4.92 -9.88 -13.76
CA THR A 234 5.02 -9.72 -15.23
C THR A 234 4.65 -8.33 -15.71
N ALA A 235 3.84 -7.57 -14.97
CA ALA A 235 3.49 -6.21 -15.35
C ALA A 235 4.71 -5.25 -15.45
N GLY A 236 5.86 -5.65 -14.88
CA GLY A 236 7.10 -4.88 -14.93
C GLY A 236 8.29 -5.67 -15.52
N ALA A 237 9.10 -6.25 -14.62
CA ALA A 237 10.39 -6.85 -14.99
C ALA A 237 10.26 -8.20 -15.71
N MET A 238 9.26 -9.03 -15.39
CA MET A 238 9.06 -10.32 -16.07
C MET A 238 8.69 -10.18 -17.55
N GLY A 239 7.98 -9.13 -17.93
CA GLY A 239 7.63 -8.88 -19.34
C GLY A 239 8.84 -8.65 -20.25
N GLN A 240 10.00 -8.34 -19.67
CA GLN A 240 11.27 -8.15 -20.39
C GLN A 240 12.05 -9.47 -20.56
N LEU A 241 11.66 -10.55 -19.86
CA LEU A 241 12.29 -11.85 -19.93
C LEU A 241 11.76 -12.70 -21.09
N GLY A 242 12.63 -13.51 -21.70
CA GLY A 242 12.23 -14.51 -22.67
C GLY A 242 11.32 -15.59 -22.04
N HIS A 243 10.50 -16.25 -22.86
CA HIS A 243 9.54 -17.26 -22.39
C HIS A 243 10.19 -18.38 -21.55
N LEU A 244 11.36 -18.85 -21.93
CA LEU A 244 12.09 -19.88 -21.17
C LEU A 244 12.57 -19.36 -19.81
N GLU A 245 13.05 -18.12 -19.76
CA GLU A 245 13.48 -17.48 -18.50
C GLU A 245 12.30 -17.29 -17.54
N GLN A 246 11.13 -16.89 -18.07
CA GLN A 246 9.90 -16.80 -17.28
C GLN A 246 9.51 -18.15 -16.68
N GLN A 247 9.59 -19.23 -17.48
CA GLN A 247 9.30 -20.60 -17.00
C GLN A 247 10.29 -21.04 -15.91
N HIS A 248 11.58 -20.77 -16.09
CA HIS A 248 12.60 -21.09 -15.08
C HIS A 248 12.38 -20.31 -13.79
N LEU A 249 12.12 -19.00 -13.89
CA LEU A 249 11.82 -18.17 -12.75
C LEU A 249 10.60 -18.68 -11.96
N LEU A 250 9.50 -18.98 -12.64
CA LEU A 250 8.31 -19.54 -12.01
C LEU A 250 8.57 -20.91 -11.37
N GLY A 251 9.44 -21.73 -11.98
CA GLY A 251 9.91 -23.00 -11.43
C GLY A 251 10.70 -22.81 -10.13
N GLU A 252 11.63 -21.86 -10.09
CA GLU A 252 12.40 -21.53 -8.86
C GLU A 252 11.46 -20.98 -7.77
N VAL A 253 10.52 -20.11 -8.10
CA VAL A 253 9.53 -19.59 -7.14
C VAL A 253 8.68 -20.73 -6.58
N ARG A 254 8.20 -21.64 -7.45
CA ARG A 254 7.45 -22.82 -7.03
C ARG A 254 8.25 -23.68 -6.05
N GLN A 255 9.50 -23.98 -6.38
CA GLN A 255 10.37 -24.76 -5.51
C GLN A 255 10.60 -24.09 -4.16
N ALA A 256 10.86 -22.79 -4.14
CA ALA A 256 11.09 -22.05 -2.91
C ALA A 256 9.86 -21.99 -1.99
N LEU A 257 8.65 -21.96 -2.57
CA LEU A 257 7.40 -21.80 -1.83
C LEU A 257 6.71 -23.13 -1.51
N SER A 258 7.13 -24.27 -2.09
CA SER A 258 6.50 -25.58 -1.88
C SER A 258 6.45 -26.01 -0.40
N GLN A 259 7.38 -25.55 0.43
CA GLN A 259 7.39 -25.81 1.87
C GLN A 259 6.20 -25.24 2.62
N PHE A 260 5.50 -24.24 2.04
CA PHE A 260 4.32 -23.61 2.63
C PHE A 260 3.01 -24.21 2.11
N GLU A 261 3.06 -25.16 1.16
CA GLU A 261 1.87 -25.81 0.62
C GLU A 261 1.53 -27.07 1.42
N GLY A 262 0.29 -27.15 1.86
CA GLY A 262 -0.21 -28.27 2.65
C GLY A 262 -1.64 -28.68 2.27
N SER A 263 -2.28 -29.50 3.10
CA SER A 263 -3.66 -29.98 2.88
C SER A 263 -4.72 -28.88 2.85
N HIS A 264 -4.41 -27.71 3.38
CA HIS A 264 -5.31 -26.54 3.45
C HIS A 264 -4.95 -25.45 2.44
N GLY A 265 -4.14 -25.75 1.42
CA GLY A 265 -3.63 -24.81 0.44
C GLY A 265 -2.24 -24.29 0.78
N LEU A 266 -1.90 -23.12 0.26
CA LEU A 266 -0.66 -22.42 0.54
C LEU A 266 -0.89 -21.45 1.70
N VAL A 267 -0.23 -21.71 2.84
CA VAL A 267 -0.30 -20.87 4.05
C VAL A 267 1.10 -20.50 4.48
N ALA A 268 1.36 -19.21 4.63
CA ALA A 268 2.68 -18.75 5.04
C ALA A 268 2.58 -17.54 5.99
N PRO A 269 3.58 -17.36 6.87
CA PRO A 269 3.66 -16.17 7.70
C PRO A 269 3.72 -14.91 6.83
N ALA A 270 3.10 -13.86 7.33
CA ALA A 270 3.18 -12.52 6.79
C ALA A 270 3.16 -11.50 7.93
N GLU A 271 3.71 -10.33 7.69
CA GLU A 271 3.78 -9.29 8.70
C GLU A 271 3.80 -7.91 8.06
N PHE A 272 3.00 -7.01 8.62
CA PHE A 272 3.12 -5.59 8.33
C PHE A 272 3.82 -4.84 9.47
N LEU A 273 4.42 -3.71 9.14
CA LEU A 273 4.73 -2.66 10.11
C LEU A 273 3.65 -1.60 10.03
N LEU A 274 3.02 -1.33 11.17
CA LEU A 274 2.17 -0.17 11.37
C LEU A 274 3.03 0.97 11.88
N GLY A 275 3.19 2.03 11.08
CA GLY A 275 3.79 3.29 11.48
C GLY A 275 2.73 4.33 11.78
N VAL A 276 2.89 5.04 12.88
CA VAL A 276 1.99 6.13 13.30
C VAL A 276 2.81 7.35 13.66
N GLY A 277 2.36 8.53 13.27
CA GLY A 277 2.93 9.80 13.69
C GLY A 277 1.85 10.85 13.82
N SER A 278 1.99 11.80 14.75
CA SER A 278 1.07 12.90 14.95
C SER A 278 1.64 14.23 14.44
N LYS A 279 0.75 15.15 14.03
CA LYS A 279 1.14 16.54 13.82
C LYS A 279 1.00 17.31 15.13
N GLU A 280 2.05 17.98 15.55
CA GLU A 280 2.06 18.74 16.80
C GLU A 280 0.78 19.58 17.01
N ARG A 281 0.21 19.51 18.21
CA ARG A 281 -0.88 20.40 18.62
C ARG A 281 -0.32 21.80 18.79
N ARG A 282 -0.91 22.82 18.14
CA ARG A 282 -0.55 24.21 18.43
C ARG A 282 -0.72 24.42 19.93
N ARG A 283 0.38 24.75 20.63
CA ARG A 283 0.27 25.25 22.02
C ARG A 283 -0.55 26.52 21.97
N THR A 284 -1.75 26.50 22.54
CA THR A 284 -2.49 27.70 22.86
C THR A 284 -1.64 28.50 23.86
N GLN A 285 -1.14 29.66 23.42
CA GLN A 285 -0.53 30.63 24.31
C GLN A 285 -1.62 31.34 25.12
#